data_979f81c54b35e05f01f900d22ba9a164
#
_entry.id   979f81c54b35e05f01f900d22ba9a164
#
_cell.length_a   1.000
_cell.length_b   1.000
_cell.length_c   1.000
_cell.angle_alpha   90.00
_cell.angle_beta   90.00
_cell.angle_gamma   90.00
#
_symmetry.space_group_name_H-M   'P 1'
#
loop_
_entity.id
_entity.type
_entity.pdbx_description
1 polymer ?
#
loop_
_entity_poly.entity_id
_entity_poly.type
_entity_poly.pdbx_seq_one_letter_code
_entity_poly.pdbx_strand_id
1 'polypeptide(L)'
;MRVIGGSDTDLLRYGHRAQPDAAGPDVPLTLLSGDATRITLSSPAAGGDNGRLPSASAAMQPTVIAPSILSANFARLGEEVDAVLAAGADWVHFDVMDNHYVPNLTIGPMVCEALRKHGVTAPIDVHLMVEPVDRIVPDFAKAGASVISFHPEASAHVHRTVQLIRSHGCQAGLVLNPATPVEVLEWVLDQLDLVLLMSVNPGFGGQSFIPSALDKLRRVREMIDRSGRAIRLEIDGGVKADNIAEIAAAGADTFVAGSAIFNADDYQDVIGRMKSAVAGVR
;
A
#
# COMPACT_ATOMS: atom_id res chain seq x y z
N MET A 1 -57.52 0.77 -29.80
CA MET A 1 -57.77 1.26 -31.19
C MET A 1 -56.80 2.43 -31.42
N ARG A 2 -56.01 2.31 -32.46
CA ARG A 2 -55.00 3.16 -33.11
C ARG A 2 -53.57 3.09 -32.58
N VAL A 3 -52.78 2.38 -33.36
CA VAL A 3 -51.34 2.39 -33.56
C VAL A 3 -50.95 3.59 -34.42
N ILE A 4 -49.88 4.29 -34.08
CA ILE A 4 -48.97 5.02 -34.99
C ILE A 4 -47.59 4.92 -34.30
N GLY A 5 -46.60 4.34 -34.75
CA GLY A 5 -45.77 4.23 -35.91
C GLY A 5 -44.91 5.47 -36.13
N GLY A 6 -43.59 5.42 -35.84
CA GLY A 6 -42.61 6.48 -36.11
C GLY A 6 -41.19 6.04 -35.76
N SER A 7 -40.54 5.45 -36.76
CA SER A 7 -39.07 5.23 -36.81
C SER A 7 -38.36 6.55 -37.10
N ASP A 8 -37.28 6.83 -36.35
CA ASP A 8 -36.17 7.60 -36.93
C ASP A 8 -34.86 7.20 -36.27
N THR A 9 -34.04 6.57 -37.08
CA THR A 9 -32.64 6.24 -36.87
C THR A 9 -31.83 7.44 -37.35
N ASP A 10 -31.20 8.18 -36.41
CA ASP A 10 -30.17 9.15 -36.76
C ASP A 10 -28.79 8.63 -36.31
N LEU A 11 -28.09 8.13 -37.32
CA LEU A 11 -26.64 7.80 -37.28
C LEU A 11 -25.80 9.08 -37.39
N LEU A 12 -25.32 9.59 -36.28
CA LEU A 12 -24.28 10.61 -36.31
C LEU A 12 -22.92 9.99 -36.61
N ARG A 13 -22.45 10.14 -37.82
CA ARG A 13 -21.09 9.88 -38.30
C ARG A 13 -20.17 11.01 -37.79
N TYR A 14 -19.24 10.68 -36.92
CA TYR A 14 -18.09 11.55 -36.65
C TYR A 14 -17.00 11.31 -37.69
N GLY A 15 -16.81 12.32 -38.58
CA GLY A 15 -15.75 12.33 -39.56
C GLY A 15 -14.39 12.63 -38.93
N HIS A 16 -13.43 11.77 -39.21
CA HIS A 16 -12.00 12.04 -38.98
C HIS A 16 -11.52 13.22 -39.90
N ARG A 17 -11.12 14.31 -39.28
CA ARG A 17 -10.31 15.34 -39.96
C ARG A 17 -8.85 15.08 -39.63
N ALA A 18 -8.10 14.67 -40.63
CA ALA A 18 -6.63 14.67 -40.63
C ALA A 18 -6.13 16.12 -40.67
N GLN A 19 -5.17 16.44 -39.79
CA GLN A 19 -4.37 17.67 -39.91
C GLN A 19 -3.02 17.35 -40.56
N PRO A 20 -2.48 18.28 -41.39
CA PRO A 20 -1.27 18.06 -42.17
C PRO A 20 0.01 18.35 -41.38
N ASP A 21 1.07 17.69 -41.81
CA ASP A 21 2.46 17.78 -41.42
C ASP A 21 2.99 19.19 -41.15
N ALA A 22 3.65 19.37 -39.99
CA ALA A 22 4.59 20.48 -39.80
C ALA A 22 6.01 19.92 -39.80
N ALA A 23 6.76 20.21 -40.86
CA ALA A 23 8.20 19.98 -41.00
C ALA A 23 8.95 20.85 -39.98
N GLY A 24 9.72 20.25 -39.10
CA GLY A 24 10.71 20.92 -38.26
C GLY A 24 12.07 20.99 -38.96
N PRO A 25 12.95 21.95 -38.60
CA PRO A 25 14.15 22.28 -39.37
C PRO A 25 15.27 21.25 -39.24
N ASP A 26 15.93 21.01 -40.38
CA ASP A 26 17.15 20.23 -40.52
C ASP A 26 18.29 20.77 -39.64
N VAL A 27 18.88 19.91 -38.82
CA VAL A 27 20.14 20.16 -38.11
C VAL A 27 21.25 19.41 -38.83
N PRO A 28 22.33 20.06 -39.30
CA PRO A 28 23.41 19.38 -40.00
C PRO A 28 24.29 18.58 -39.05
N LEU A 29 24.54 17.32 -39.40
CA LEU A 29 25.55 16.46 -38.77
C LEU A 29 26.96 16.97 -39.18
N THR A 30 27.68 17.51 -38.19
CA THR A 30 29.12 17.77 -38.34
C THR A 30 29.89 16.56 -37.82
N LEU A 31 30.56 15.85 -38.74
CA LEU A 31 31.53 14.80 -38.41
C LEU A 31 32.82 15.47 -37.89
N LEU A 32 33.10 15.26 -36.59
CA LEU A 32 34.42 15.53 -36.02
C LEU A 32 35.21 14.21 -35.96
N SER A 33 36.22 14.13 -36.85
CA SER A 33 37.30 13.14 -36.79
C SER A 33 38.27 13.54 -35.67
N GLY A 34 38.49 12.68 -34.70
CA GLY A 34 39.44 12.90 -33.61
C GLY A 34 40.00 11.57 -33.10
N ASP A 35 41.28 11.42 -33.19
CA ASP A 35 42.25 10.39 -32.86
C ASP A 35 41.87 9.30 -31.85
N ALA A 36 42.10 8.07 -32.30
CA ALA A 36 42.06 6.88 -31.47
C ALA A 36 43.28 6.79 -30.53
N THR A 37 43.13 7.20 -29.28
CA THR A 37 44.10 6.87 -28.23
C THR A 37 43.84 5.48 -27.70
N ARG A 38 44.75 4.54 -27.97
CA ARG A 38 44.74 3.14 -27.55
C ARG A 38 44.95 3.06 -26.05
N ILE A 39 43.90 2.82 -25.27
CA ILE A 39 44.02 2.52 -23.84
C ILE A 39 44.27 1.03 -23.71
N THR A 40 45.47 0.66 -23.30
CA THR A 40 45.82 -0.71 -22.89
C THR A 40 45.26 -0.98 -21.49
N LEU A 41 44.21 -1.81 -21.41
CA LEU A 41 43.73 -2.36 -20.12
C LEU A 41 44.66 -3.47 -19.70
N SER A 42 45.47 -3.23 -18.63
CA SER A 42 46.16 -4.26 -17.90
C SER A 42 45.16 -4.95 -16.97
N SER A 43 44.93 -6.25 -17.14
CA SER A 43 44.20 -7.12 -16.21
C SER A 43 44.95 -7.18 -14.88
N PRO A 44 44.32 -6.94 -13.72
CA PRO A 44 44.84 -7.41 -12.45
C PRO A 44 44.47 -8.88 -12.24
N ALA A 45 45.45 -9.64 -11.76
CA ALA A 45 45.38 -11.06 -11.45
C ALA A 45 44.27 -11.39 -10.46
N ALA A 46 43.64 -12.54 -10.68
CA ALA A 46 42.74 -13.19 -9.75
C ALA A 46 43.47 -13.53 -8.44
N GLY A 47 43.04 -12.87 -7.36
CA GLY A 47 43.38 -13.22 -6.00
C GLY A 47 42.09 -13.21 -5.20
N GLY A 48 41.63 -14.40 -4.77
CA GLY A 48 40.40 -14.59 -4.06
C GLY A 48 40.41 -13.94 -2.68
N ASP A 49 39.30 -13.44 -2.31
CA ASP A 49 38.64 -13.69 -1.04
C ASP A 49 37.20 -13.17 -1.19
N ASN A 50 36.26 -14.09 -1.33
CA ASN A 50 34.84 -13.80 -1.20
C ASN A 50 34.55 -13.50 0.28
N GLY A 51 35.05 -12.41 0.77
CA GLY A 51 34.59 -11.75 1.99
C GLY A 51 33.14 -11.32 1.82
N ARG A 52 32.22 -12.28 2.03
CA ARG A 52 30.81 -12.03 2.26
C ARG A 52 30.74 -11.08 3.46
N LEU A 53 30.63 -9.78 3.17
CA LEU A 53 30.31 -8.80 4.23
C LEU A 53 29.07 -9.36 4.97
N PRO A 54 29.09 -9.42 6.30
CA PRO A 54 27.91 -9.79 7.04
C PRO A 54 26.83 -8.78 6.62
N SER A 55 25.73 -9.30 6.07
CA SER A 55 24.52 -8.54 5.83
C SER A 55 24.20 -7.87 7.16
N ALA A 56 24.34 -6.55 7.24
CA ALA A 56 23.77 -5.79 8.33
C ALA A 56 22.28 -6.13 8.27
N SER A 57 21.78 -6.91 9.22
CA SER A 57 20.36 -7.17 9.38
C SER A 57 19.70 -5.80 9.37
N ALA A 58 18.82 -5.54 8.41
CA ALA A 58 18.06 -4.31 8.41
C ALA A 58 17.37 -4.24 9.76
N ALA A 59 17.69 -3.21 10.56
CA ALA A 59 17.14 -3.09 11.90
C ALA A 59 15.61 -3.13 11.80
N MET A 60 14.98 -4.05 12.53
CA MET A 60 13.52 -4.17 12.51
C MET A 60 12.88 -2.82 12.82
N GLN A 61 11.89 -2.45 12.02
CA GLN A 61 11.14 -1.20 12.21
C GLN A 61 10.45 -1.20 13.58
N PRO A 62 10.27 -0.04 14.24
CA PRO A 62 9.49 0.04 15.47
C PRO A 62 8.08 -0.52 15.27
N THR A 63 7.54 -1.18 16.28
CA THR A 63 6.16 -1.70 16.28
C THR A 63 5.16 -0.57 16.07
N VAL A 64 4.19 -0.81 15.19
CA VAL A 64 3.06 0.08 14.92
C VAL A 64 1.76 -0.66 15.18
N ILE A 65 0.88 -0.09 16.00
CA ILE A 65 -0.53 -0.49 16.12
C ILE A 65 -1.37 0.53 15.36
N ALA A 66 -2.10 0.05 14.34
CA ALA A 66 -2.93 0.84 13.43
C ALA A 66 -4.41 0.41 13.56
N PRO A 67 -5.22 1.05 14.44
CA PRO A 67 -6.64 0.77 14.52
C PRO A 67 -7.35 1.04 13.18
N SER A 68 -8.07 0.02 12.64
CA SER A 68 -8.93 0.21 11.47
C SER A 68 -10.24 0.86 11.86
N ILE A 69 -10.44 2.09 11.40
CA ILE A 69 -11.65 2.88 11.66
C ILE A 69 -12.92 2.30 11.03
N LEU A 70 -12.79 1.28 10.18
CA LEU A 70 -13.94 0.54 9.67
C LEU A 70 -14.83 -0.02 10.79
N SER A 71 -14.25 -0.27 11.98
CA SER A 71 -14.97 -0.76 13.18
C SER A 71 -15.35 0.35 14.15
N ALA A 72 -15.01 1.61 13.89
CA ALA A 72 -15.30 2.73 14.78
C ALA A 72 -16.76 3.20 14.70
N ASN A 73 -17.20 3.98 15.67
CA ASN A 73 -18.48 4.67 15.63
C ASN A 73 -18.39 5.89 14.67
N PHE A 74 -18.90 5.73 13.44
CA PHE A 74 -18.86 6.79 12.43
C PHE A 74 -19.60 8.08 12.81
N ALA A 75 -20.60 8.00 13.69
CA ALA A 75 -21.29 9.20 14.18
C ALA A 75 -20.39 10.11 15.05
N ARG A 76 -19.26 9.57 15.55
CA ARG A 76 -18.29 10.25 16.41
C ARG A 76 -16.85 9.97 15.99
N LEU A 77 -16.61 9.80 14.69
CA LEU A 77 -15.35 9.24 14.18
C LEU A 77 -14.10 10.00 14.65
N GLY A 78 -14.14 11.34 14.68
CA GLY A 78 -13.02 12.14 15.18
C GLY A 78 -12.69 11.84 16.64
N GLU A 79 -13.71 11.75 17.50
CA GLU A 79 -13.54 11.44 18.93
C GLU A 79 -13.02 10.00 19.14
N GLU A 80 -13.48 9.04 18.34
CA GLU A 80 -12.99 7.66 18.35
C GLU A 80 -11.50 7.58 17.98
N VAL A 81 -11.09 8.33 16.95
CA VAL A 81 -9.68 8.41 16.54
C VAL A 81 -8.84 9.06 17.63
N ASP A 82 -9.29 10.18 18.22
CA ASP A 82 -8.59 10.82 19.34
C ASP A 82 -8.41 9.86 20.51
N ALA A 83 -9.46 9.09 20.85
CA ALA A 83 -9.44 8.13 21.96
C ALA A 83 -8.43 6.99 21.74
N VAL A 84 -8.39 6.38 20.55
CA VAL A 84 -7.41 5.31 20.28
C VAL A 84 -5.98 5.82 20.19
N LEU A 85 -5.76 7.04 19.67
CA LEU A 85 -4.44 7.67 19.67
C LEU A 85 -3.98 8.03 21.08
N ALA A 86 -4.86 8.57 21.92
CA ALA A 86 -4.59 8.83 23.34
C ALA A 86 -4.29 7.54 24.10
N ALA A 87 -4.91 6.42 23.72
CA ALA A 87 -4.67 5.08 24.27
C ALA A 87 -3.34 4.46 23.78
N GLY A 88 -2.61 5.15 22.90
CA GLY A 88 -1.28 4.75 22.47
C GLY A 88 -1.24 4.07 21.10
N ALA A 89 -2.27 4.14 20.27
CA ALA A 89 -2.17 3.78 18.87
C ALA A 89 -1.19 4.70 18.13
N ASP A 90 -0.53 4.16 17.10
CA ASP A 90 0.54 4.87 16.40
C ASP A 90 0.05 5.48 15.08
N TRP A 91 -0.82 4.78 14.35
CA TRP A 91 -1.39 5.17 13.06
C TRP A 91 -2.90 5.07 13.07
N VAL A 92 -3.53 5.51 11.99
CA VAL A 92 -4.96 5.30 11.71
C VAL A 92 -5.05 4.52 10.41
N HIS A 93 -5.62 3.31 10.45
CA HIS A 93 -5.85 2.52 9.24
C HIS A 93 -7.24 2.82 8.66
N PHE A 94 -7.26 3.07 7.34
CA PHE A 94 -8.39 3.65 6.62
C PHE A 94 -8.79 2.76 5.44
N ASP A 95 -9.76 1.86 5.64
CA ASP A 95 -10.23 0.89 4.66
C ASP A 95 -11.21 1.50 3.65
N VAL A 96 -10.81 1.61 2.39
CA VAL A 96 -11.59 2.18 1.29
C VAL A 96 -12.10 1.09 0.37
N MET A 97 -13.43 1.00 0.23
CA MET A 97 -14.10 -0.02 -0.59
C MET A 97 -15.11 0.64 -1.53
N ASP A 98 -15.19 0.19 -2.78
CA ASP A 98 -15.98 0.78 -3.85
C ASP A 98 -17.19 -0.04 -4.28
N ASN A 99 -17.46 -1.17 -3.62
CA ASN A 99 -18.48 -2.16 -4.02
C ASN A 99 -18.25 -2.74 -5.43
N HIS A 100 -17.01 -2.69 -5.92
CA HIS A 100 -16.60 -3.28 -7.20
C HIS A 100 -15.44 -4.26 -6.99
N TYR A 101 -14.30 -3.80 -6.46
CA TYR A 101 -13.18 -4.68 -6.11
C TYR A 101 -13.55 -5.67 -4.98
N VAL A 102 -14.29 -5.21 -3.98
CA VAL A 102 -14.87 -6.03 -2.90
C VAL A 102 -16.37 -5.78 -2.76
N PRO A 103 -17.17 -6.75 -2.25
CA PRO A 103 -18.63 -6.63 -2.17
C PRO A 103 -19.09 -5.78 -0.98
N ASN A 104 -18.46 -4.62 -0.76
CA ASN A 104 -18.80 -3.67 0.28
C ASN A 104 -18.44 -2.24 -0.18
N LEU A 105 -19.13 -1.24 0.36
CA LEU A 105 -18.90 0.19 0.13
C LEU A 105 -18.62 0.85 1.48
N THR A 106 -17.53 1.63 1.60
CA THR A 106 -17.18 2.28 2.86
C THR A 106 -17.10 3.79 2.74
N ILE A 107 -15.91 4.36 2.72
CA ILE A 107 -15.62 5.79 2.89
C ILE A 107 -14.68 6.27 1.79
N GLY A 108 -14.66 7.58 1.59
CA GLY A 108 -13.85 8.22 0.55
C GLY A 108 -12.94 9.32 1.09
N PRO A 109 -12.25 10.05 0.17
CA PRO A 109 -11.27 11.09 0.53
C PRO A 109 -11.84 12.17 1.44
N MET A 110 -13.12 12.49 1.34
CA MET A 110 -13.77 13.49 2.18
C MET A 110 -13.71 13.16 3.68
N VAL A 111 -13.73 11.87 4.05
CA VAL A 111 -13.61 11.43 5.45
C VAL A 111 -12.18 11.59 5.93
N CYS A 112 -11.19 11.25 5.09
CA CYS A 112 -9.77 11.49 5.38
C CYS A 112 -9.49 12.98 5.60
N GLU A 113 -10.00 13.84 4.73
CA GLU A 113 -9.91 15.30 4.88
C GLU A 113 -10.59 15.80 6.16
N ALA A 114 -11.75 15.23 6.52
CA ALA A 114 -12.46 15.57 7.75
C ALA A 114 -11.66 15.22 9.00
N LEU A 115 -11.01 14.07 9.05
CA LEU A 115 -10.10 13.69 10.15
C LEU A 115 -8.92 14.66 10.26
N ARG A 116 -8.31 15.06 9.14
CA ARG A 116 -7.24 16.08 9.15
C ARG A 116 -7.74 17.43 9.66
N LYS A 117 -8.93 17.87 9.23
CA LYS A 117 -9.57 19.11 9.73
C LYS A 117 -9.96 19.03 11.21
N HIS A 118 -10.30 17.84 11.69
CA HIS A 118 -10.55 17.59 13.12
C HIS A 118 -9.29 17.78 13.97
N GLY A 119 -8.09 17.62 13.37
CA GLY A 119 -6.82 17.81 14.07
C GLY A 119 -5.95 16.54 14.17
N VAL A 120 -6.35 15.44 13.53
CA VAL A 120 -5.55 14.21 13.51
C VAL A 120 -4.22 14.46 12.80
N THR A 121 -3.11 14.35 13.54
CA THR A 121 -1.74 14.50 13.02
C THR A 121 -1.02 13.17 12.81
N ALA A 122 -1.49 12.10 13.45
CA ALA A 122 -0.95 10.75 13.27
C ALA A 122 -0.97 10.32 11.78
N PRO A 123 -0.06 9.46 11.34
CA PRO A 123 -0.12 8.91 10.00
C PRO A 123 -1.49 8.26 9.71
N ILE A 124 -2.07 8.61 8.55
CA ILE A 124 -3.25 7.94 8.01
C ILE A 124 -2.76 7.01 6.91
N ASP A 125 -2.94 5.73 7.14
CA ASP A 125 -2.60 4.64 6.23
C ASP A 125 -3.87 4.22 5.47
N VAL A 126 -3.91 4.55 4.19
CA VAL A 126 -5.08 4.35 3.32
C VAL A 126 -4.91 3.06 2.52
N HIS A 127 -5.74 2.07 2.84
CA HIS A 127 -5.82 0.80 2.11
C HIS A 127 -6.92 0.86 1.06
N LEU A 128 -6.53 0.85 -0.21
CA LEU A 128 -7.44 0.98 -1.35
C LEU A 128 -7.89 -0.39 -1.88
N MET A 129 -9.10 -0.78 -1.57
CA MET A 129 -9.85 -1.91 -2.14
C MET A 129 -10.82 -1.38 -3.20
N VAL A 130 -10.26 -0.76 -4.26
CA VAL A 130 -11.02 -0.07 -5.31
C VAL A 130 -10.43 -0.37 -6.69
N GLU A 131 -11.27 -0.44 -7.72
CA GLU A 131 -10.87 -0.67 -9.11
C GLU A 131 -11.63 0.25 -10.07
N PRO A 132 -10.93 0.99 -10.97
CA PRO A 132 -9.47 1.12 -11.12
C PRO A 132 -8.87 2.05 -10.06
N VAL A 133 -7.74 1.67 -9.48
CA VAL A 133 -7.15 2.36 -8.33
C VAL A 133 -6.51 3.72 -8.67
N ASP A 134 -5.89 3.87 -9.83
CA ASP A 134 -5.09 5.05 -10.21
C ASP A 134 -5.87 6.38 -10.07
N ARG A 135 -7.20 6.34 -10.30
CA ARG A 135 -8.02 7.56 -10.35
C ARG A 135 -8.21 8.23 -9.01
N ILE A 136 -8.23 7.46 -7.91
CA ILE A 136 -8.54 7.97 -6.58
C ILE A 136 -7.28 8.31 -5.77
N VAL A 137 -6.11 7.86 -6.20
CA VAL A 137 -4.82 8.13 -5.52
C VAL A 137 -4.58 9.63 -5.31
N PRO A 138 -4.71 10.52 -6.33
CA PRO A 138 -4.49 11.96 -6.13
C PRO A 138 -5.42 12.59 -5.11
N ASP A 139 -6.67 12.10 -5.04
CA ASP A 139 -7.68 12.65 -4.13
C ASP A 139 -7.36 12.29 -2.67
N PHE A 140 -6.92 11.07 -2.40
CA PHE A 140 -6.48 10.68 -1.05
C PHE A 140 -5.18 11.36 -0.63
N ALA A 141 -4.23 11.51 -1.53
CA ALA A 141 -3.01 12.26 -1.25
C ALA A 141 -3.33 13.72 -0.87
N LYS A 142 -4.21 14.38 -1.64
CA LYS A 142 -4.69 15.74 -1.34
C LYS A 142 -5.47 15.81 -0.03
N ALA A 143 -6.25 14.77 0.31
CA ALA A 143 -6.99 14.68 1.56
C ALA A 143 -6.09 14.48 2.79
N GLY A 144 -4.80 14.20 2.61
CA GLY A 144 -3.81 14.09 3.68
C GLY A 144 -3.45 12.66 4.07
N ALA A 145 -3.62 11.68 3.19
CA ALA A 145 -3.06 10.34 3.38
C ALA A 145 -1.54 10.42 3.57
N SER A 146 -0.99 9.61 4.47
CA SER A 146 0.45 9.48 4.70
C SER A 146 1.03 8.30 3.92
N VAL A 147 0.31 7.18 3.95
CA VAL A 147 0.59 5.96 3.20
C VAL A 147 -0.62 5.65 2.32
N ILE A 148 -0.40 5.19 1.12
CA ILE A 148 -1.46 4.66 0.24
C ILE A 148 -1.01 3.29 -0.23
N SER A 149 -1.79 2.28 0.11
CA SER A 149 -1.58 0.90 -0.31
C SER A 149 -2.71 0.42 -1.21
N PHE A 150 -2.39 -0.46 -2.17
CA PHE A 150 -3.35 -0.97 -3.14
C PHE A 150 -3.04 -2.42 -3.52
N HIS A 151 -4.03 -3.12 -4.03
CA HIS A 151 -3.90 -4.49 -4.53
C HIS A 151 -3.35 -4.53 -5.95
N PRO A 152 -2.38 -5.42 -6.28
CA PRO A 152 -1.86 -5.53 -7.63
C PRO A 152 -2.95 -5.88 -8.65
N GLU A 153 -3.98 -6.59 -8.23
CA GLU A 153 -5.12 -6.97 -9.07
C GLU A 153 -5.97 -5.75 -9.51
N ALA A 154 -5.93 -4.65 -8.76
CA ALA A 154 -6.68 -3.42 -9.05
C ALA A 154 -5.96 -2.46 -10.01
N SER A 155 -4.76 -2.82 -10.49
CA SER A 155 -3.95 -2.00 -11.40
C SER A 155 -3.43 -2.81 -12.58
N ALA A 156 -3.68 -2.32 -13.81
CA ALA A 156 -3.07 -2.89 -15.00
C ALA A 156 -1.54 -2.67 -15.08
N HIS A 157 -0.98 -1.72 -14.29
CA HIS A 157 0.42 -1.32 -14.33
C HIS A 157 0.93 -0.99 -12.92
N VAL A 158 1.14 -2.01 -12.09
CA VAL A 158 1.53 -1.89 -10.67
C VAL A 158 2.68 -0.91 -10.44
N HIS A 159 3.77 -1.04 -11.20
CA HIS A 159 4.92 -0.14 -11.08
C HIS A 159 4.55 1.34 -11.31
N ARG A 160 3.71 1.63 -12.31
CA ARG A 160 3.22 2.99 -12.58
C ARG A 160 2.35 3.53 -11.44
N THR A 161 1.49 2.70 -10.86
CA THR A 161 0.66 3.09 -9.70
C THR A 161 1.50 3.41 -8.47
N VAL A 162 2.54 2.63 -8.20
CA VAL A 162 3.52 2.93 -7.14
C VAL A 162 4.18 4.30 -7.38
N GLN A 163 4.63 4.56 -8.62
CA GLN A 163 5.21 5.87 -8.97
C GLN A 163 4.20 7.02 -8.82
N LEU A 164 2.93 6.79 -9.18
CA LEU A 164 1.85 7.78 -9.02
C LEU A 164 1.69 8.15 -7.55
N ILE A 165 1.59 7.18 -6.64
CA ILE A 165 1.49 7.42 -5.20
C ILE A 165 2.68 8.26 -4.71
N ARG A 166 3.90 7.85 -5.04
CA ARG A 166 5.13 8.55 -4.63
C ARG A 166 5.22 9.97 -5.21
N SER A 167 4.75 10.19 -6.44
CA SER A 167 4.75 11.52 -7.07
C SER A 167 3.83 12.53 -6.36
N HIS A 168 2.86 12.04 -5.60
CA HIS A 168 1.99 12.84 -4.75
C HIS A 168 2.51 13.00 -3.31
N GLY A 169 3.73 12.53 -3.00
CA GLY A 169 4.37 12.70 -1.69
C GLY A 169 3.92 11.69 -0.63
N CYS A 170 3.14 10.68 -0.99
CA CYS A 170 2.74 9.61 -0.08
C CYS A 170 3.75 8.45 -0.12
N GLN A 171 3.87 7.72 0.99
CA GLN A 171 4.50 6.41 1.02
C GLN A 171 3.65 5.40 0.23
N ALA A 172 4.32 4.52 -0.54
CA ALA A 172 3.63 3.56 -1.39
C ALA A 172 3.65 2.16 -0.80
N GLY A 173 2.46 1.56 -0.66
CA GLY A 173 2.26 0.19 -0.22
C GLY A 173 1.69 -0.72 -1.31
N LEU A 174 2.04 -2.01 -1.26
CA LEU A 174 1.41 -3.05 -2.07
C LEU A 174 0.75 -4.09 -1.17
N VAL A 175 -0.51 -4.42 -1.46
CA VAL A 175 -1.35 -5.30 -0.65
C VAL A 175 -1.52 -6.66 -1.32
N LEU A 176 -1.23 -7.73 -0.60
CA LEU A 176 -1.40 -9.08 -1.11
C LEU A 176 -2.59 -9.78 -0.47
N ASN A 177 -3.57 -10.16 -1.28
CA ASN A 177 -4.67 -11.03 -0.85
C ASN A 177 -4.15 -12.38 -0.33
N PRO A 178 -4.94 -13.16 0.42
CA PRO A 178 -4.49 -14.46 0.93
C PRO A 178 -3.91 -15.37 -0.17
N ALA A 179 -4.49 -15.36 -1.37
CA ALA A 179 -4.07 -16.20 -2.49
C ALA A 179 -3.07 -15.52 -3.45
N THR A 180 -2.81 -14.21 -3.34
CA THR A 180 -1.85 -13.50 -4.22
C THR A 180 -0.43 -14.00 -3.95
N PRO A 181 0.33 -14.47 -4.94
CA PRO A 181 1.69 -14.94 -4.75
C PRO A 181 2.64 -13.81 -4.35
N VAL A 182 3.63 -14.10 -3.49
CA VAL A 182 4.60 -13.09 -3.02
C VAL A 182 5.58 -12.65 -4.11
N GLU A 183 5.70 -13.43 -5.16
CA GLU A 183 6.56 -13.18 -6.32
C GLU A 183 6.20 -11.89 -7.07
N VAL A 184 4.98 -11.38 -6.91
CA VAL A 184 4.58 -10.06 -7.47
C VAL A 184 5.40 -8.90 -6.91
N LEU A 185 6.03 -9.08 -5.74
CA LEU A 185 6.92 -8.08 -5.13
C LEU A 185 8.27 -7.96 -5.82
N GLU A 186 8.74 -9.01 -6.51
CA GLU A 186 10.12 -9.14 -7.00
C GLU A 186 10.60 -7.94 -7.81
N TRP A 187 9.72 -7.38 -8.65
CA TRP A 187 10.05 -6.30 -9.59
C TRP A 187 9.63 -4.90 -9.13
N VAL A 188 9.06 -4.78 -7.92
CA VAL A 188 8.58 -3.49 -7.39
C VAL A 188 9.03 -3.21 -5.96
N LEU A 189 9.61 -4.20 -5.27
CA LEU A 189 9.99 -4.11 -3.86
C LEU A 189 10.91 -2.93 -3.57
N ASP A 190 11.77 -2.57 -4.51
CA ASP A 190 12.70 -1.45 -4.38
C ASP A 190 12.02 -0.06 -4.41
N GLN A 191 10.75 -0.02 -4.80
CA GLN A 191 9.94 1.19 -4.88
C GLN A 191 8.93 1.29 -3.73
N LEU A 192 8.80 0.23 -2.90
CA LEU A 192 7.82 0.17 -1.82
C LEU A 192 8.38 0.69 -0.49
N ASP A 193 7.50 1.31 0.27
CA ASP A 193 7.73 1.73 1.66
C ASP A 193 7.01 0.77 2.63
N LEU A 194 6.00 0.03 2.13
CA LEU A 194 5.18 -0.88 2.91
C LEU A 194 4.69 -2.06 2.05
N VAL A 195 4.66 -3.25 2.65
CA VAL A 195 3.93 -4.42 2.13
C VAL A 195 2.87 -4.80 3.16
N LEU A 196 1.60 -4.81 2.74
CA LEU A 196 0.49 -5.27 3.56
C LEU A 196 0.07 -6.68 3.13
N LEU A 197 -0.01 -7.60 4.07
CA LEU A 197 -0.58 -8.93 3.85
C LEU A 197 -1.99 -9.02 4.44
N MET A 198 -2.94 -9.45 3.62
CA MET A 198 -4.27 -9.79 4.11
C MET A 198 -4.26 -11.16 4.76
N SER A 199 -4.69 -11.24 6.01
CA SER A 199 -4.94 -12.48 6.73
C SER A 199 -6.42 -12.86 6.81
N VAL A 200 -7.24 -12.17 6.05
CA VAL A 200 -8.65 -12.46 5.74
C VAL A 200 -8.92 -12.13 4.29
N ASN A 201 -10.05 -12.55 3.73
CA ASN A 201 -10.49 -12.01 2.44
C ASN A 201 -10.99 -10.58 2.65
N PRO A 202 -10.49 -9.57 1.88
CA PRO A 202 -10.88 -8.19 2.07
C PRO A 202 -12.38 -7.96 1.80
N GLY A 203 -12.95 -6.92 2.44
CA GLY A 203 -14.34 -6.50 2.26
C GLY A 203 -15.15 -6.34 3.54
N PHE A 204 -14.85 -7.08 4.61
CA PHE A 204 -15.59 -7.00 5.88
C PHE A 204 -14.66 -7.14 7.09
N GLY A 205 -14.95 -6.38 8.14
CA GLY A 205 -14.27 -6.52 9.42
C GLY A 205 -14.74 -7.75 10.24
N GLY A 206 -14.03 -8.07 11.35
CA GLY A 206 -14.45 -9.09 12.30
C GLY A 206 -14.25 -10.55 11.87
N GLN A 207 -13.53 -10.80 10.77
CA GLN A 207 -13.24 -12.15 10.27
C GLN A 207 -12.16 -12.86 11.12
N SER A 208 -12.12 -14.19 11.00
CA SER A 208 -11.09 -15.02 11.62
C SER A 208 -9.79 -14.99 10.82
N PHE A 209 -8.66 -14.89 11.51
CA PHE A 209 -7.32 -14.94 10.94
C PHE A 209 -7.09 -16.26 10.16
N ILE A 210 -6.55 -16.15 8.95
CA ILE A 210 -6.18 -17.29 8.10
C ILE A 210 -4.75 -17.74 8.46
N PRO A 211 -4.56 -18.96 9.06
CA PRO A 211 -3.26 -19.36 9.61
C PRO A 211 -2.10 -19.38 8.59
N SER A 212 -2.38 -19.68 7.30
CA SER A 212 -1.35 -19.68 6.26
C SER A 212 -0.71 -18.31 5.98
N ALA A 213 -1.31 -17.22 6.49
CA ALA A 213 -0.72 -15.89 6.43
C ALA A 213 0.61 -15.80 7.20
N LEU A 214 0.80 -16.63 8.24
CA LEU A 214 2.06 -16.67 9.00
C LEU A 214 3.25 -17.11 8.13
N ASP A 215 3.08 -18.15 7.29
CA ASP A 215 4.14 -18.61 6.40
C ASP A 215 4.41 -17.57 5.30
N LYS A 216 3.37 -16.89 4.84
CA LYS A 216 3.48 -15.81 3.87
C LYS A 216 4.23 -14.60 4.45
N LEU A 217 3.96 -14.23 5.73
CA LEU A 217 4.70 -13.20 6.45
C LEU A 217 6.20 -13.52 6.50
N ARG A 218 6.57 -14.76 6.88
CA ARG A 218 7.98 -15.19 6.95
C ARG A 218 8.68 -15.03 5.60
N ARG A 219 8.04 -15.46 4.53
CA ARG A 219 8.59 -15.32 3.16
C ARG A 219 8.78 -13.87 2.75
N VAL A 220 7.81 -13.00 3.00
CA VAL A 220 7.90 -11.57 2.67
C VAL A 220 8.95 -10.89 3.55
N ARG A 221 9.03 -11.22 4.85
CA ARG A 221 10.08 -10.71 5.74
C ARG A 221 11.47 -11.06 5.21
N GLU A 222 11.70 -12.30 4.80
CA GLU A 222 12.96 -12.72 4.18
C GLU A 222 13.28 -11.95 2.89
N MET A 223 12.28 -11.64 2.07
CA MET A 223 12.47 -10.83 0.85
C MET A 223 12.89 -9.40 1.21
N ILE A 224 12.21 -8.79 2.19
CA ILE A 224 12.52 -7.43 2.66
C ILE A 224 13.93 -7.39 3.25
N ASP A 225 14.30 -8.32 4.11
CA ASP A 225 15.62 -8.38 4.75
C ASP A 225 16.74 -8.56 3.73
N ARG A 226 16.55 -9.43 2.73
CA ARG A 226 17.50 -9.61 1.62
C ARG A 226 17.65 -8.36 0.76
N SER A 227 16.61 -7.53 0.66
CA SER A 227 16.68 -6.28 -0.09
C SER A 227 17.55 -5.20 0.59
N GLY A 228 17.79 -5.33 1.89
CA GLY A 228 18.49 -4.33 2.72
C GLY A 228 17.73 -3.01 2.88
N ARG A 229 16.44 -2.97 2.53
CA ARG A 229 15.61 -1.76 2.56
C ARG A 229 14.76 -1.70 3.82
N ALA A 230 14.45 -0.49 4.27
CA ALA A 230 13.57 -0.24 5.41
C ALA A 230 12.09 -0.22 4.96
N ILE A 231 11.56 -1.40 4.60
CA ILE A 231 10.17 -1.59 4.18
C ILE A 231 9.38 -2.15 5.36
N ARG A 232 8.21 -1.56 5.67
CA ARG A 232 7.31 -2.09 6.69
C ARG A 232 6.62 -3.35 6.20
N LEU A 233 6.43 -4.29 7.10
CA LEU A 233 5.61 -5.47 6.86
C LEU A 233 4.37 -5.40 7.75
N GLU A 234 3.26 -5.11 7.11
CA GLU A 234 1.97 -4.92 7.73
C GLU A 234 1.08 -6.15 7.56
N ILE A 235 0.20 -6.38 8.51
CA ILE A 235 -0.81 -7.44 8.50
C ILE A 235 -2.17 -6.87 8.84
N ASP A 236 -3.18 -7.24 8.05
CA ASP A 236 -4.58 -6.89 8.30
C ASP A 236 -5.49 -8.12 8.25
N GLY A 237 -6.34 -8.23 9.25
CA GLY A 237 -7.38 -9.24 9.36
C GLY A 237 -7.26 -10.16 10.57
N GLY A 238 -8.21 -10.07 11.49
CA GLY A 238 -8.31 -10.95 12.64
C GLY A 238 -7.18 -10.85 13.66
N VAL A 239 -6.45 -9.72 13.67
CA VAL A 239 -5.38 -9.44 14.64
C VAL A 239 -6.00 -9.09 15.99
N LYS A 240 -5.48 -9.71 17.06
CA LYS A 240 -5.95 -9.56 18.45
C LYS A 240 -4.76 -9.64 19.41
N ALA A 241 -4.98 -9.26 20.68
CA ALA A 241 -3.95 -9.32 21.71
C ALA A 241 -3.42 -10.75 21.99
N ASP A 242 -4.21 -11.77 21.69
CA ASP A 242 -3.86 -13.18 21.94
C ASP A 242 -3.07 -13.84 20.80
N ASN A 243 -3.10 -13.29 19.56
CA ASN A 243 -2.36 -13.83 18.42
C ASN A 243 -1.25 -12.91 17.90
N ILE A 244 -1.20 -11.65 18.31
CA ILE A 244 -0.28 -10.64 17.76
C ILE A 244 1.20 -11.01 17.99
N ALA A 245 1.53 -11.69 19.08
CA ALA A 245 2.88 -12.15 19.37
C ALA A 245 3.39 -13.16 18.33
N GLU A 246 2.57 -14.13 17.95
CA GLU A 246 2.88 -15.10 16.91
C GLU A 246 3.03 -14.43 15.54
N ILE A 247 2.19 -13.46 15.23
CA ILE A 247 2.22 -12.67 14.00
C ILE A 247 3.51 -11.82 13.95
N ALA A 248 3.90 -11.21 15.06
CA ALA A 248 5.16 -10.47 15.17
C ALA A 248 6.39 -11.39 15.01
N ALA A 249 6.36 -12.58 15.62
CA ALA A 249 7.40 -13.59 15.43
C ALA A 249 7.51 -14.10 13.99
N ALA A 250 6.43 -14.04 13.22
CA ALA A 250 6.43 -14.35 11.78
C ALA A 250 6.99 -13.21 10.93
N GLY A 251 7.30 -12.03 11.51
CA GLY A 251 8.02 -10.94 10.85
C GLY A 251 7.25 -9.64 10.63
N ALA A 252 5.96 -9.57 11.00
CA ALA A 252 5.20 -8.33 10.91
C ALA A 252 5.72 -7.28 11.91
N ASP A 253 5.73 -6.00 11.53
CA ASP A 253 6.10 -4.87 12.37
C ASP A 253 4.96 -3.84 12.52
N THR A 254 3.94 -3.93 11.68
CA THR A 254 2.77 -3.06 11.64
C THR A 254 1.50 -3.92 11.69
N PHE A 255 0.58 -3.60 12.61
CA PHE A 255 -0.56 -4.46 12.93
C PHE A 255 -1.86 -3.68 12.85
N VAL A 256 -2.71 -4.06 11.88
CA VAL A 256 -4.05 -3.51 11.75
C VAL A 256 -5.01 -4.29 12.64
N ALA A 257 -5.71 -3.59 13.51
CA ALA A 257 -6.72 -4.17 14.39
C ALA A 257 -7.97 -3.27 14.42
N GLY A 258 -9.10 -3.78 13.95
CA GLY A 258 -10.37 -3.06 13.94
C GLY A 258 -11.23 -3.46 15.15
N SER A 259 -12.09 -4.46 14.96
CA SER A 259 -13.06 -4.91 15.98
C SER A 259 -12.45 -5.31 17.33
N ALA A 260 -11.20 -5.79 17.34
CA ALA A 260 -10.49 -6.13 18.57
C ALA A 260 -10.20 -4.90 19.45
N ILE A 261 -10.11 -3.71 18.86
CA ILE A 261 -9.91 -2.45 19.59
C ILE A 261 -11.25 -1.74 19.79
N PHE A 262 -12.00 -1.45 18.72
CA PHE A 262 -13.20 -0.61 18.81
C PHE A 262 -14.40 -1.26 19.53
N ASN A 263 -14.41 -2.60 19.71
CA ASN A 263 -15.41 -3.28 20.53
C ASN A 263 -14.94 -3.51 21.97
N ALA A 264 -13.74 -3.07 22.36
CA ALA A 264 -13.27 -3.18 23.73
C ALA A 264 -13.86 -2.07 24.62
N ASP A 265 -14.11 -2.38 25.87
CA ASP A 265 -14.56 -1.40 26.86
C ASP A 265 -13.46 -0.38 27.23
N ASP A 266 -12.19 -0.76 27.07
CA ASP A 266 -11.01 0.05 27.39
C ASP A 266 -9.95 -0.07 26.28
N TYR A 267 -9.81 1.00 25.47
CA TYR A 267 -8.82 1.06 24.38
C TYR A 267 -7.39 1.02 24.90
N GLN A 268 -7.12 1.62 26.08
CA GLN A 268 -5.77 1.67 26.64
C GLN A 268 -5.32 0.28 27.09
N ASP A 269 -6.21 -0.51 27.71
CA ASP A 269 -5.89 -1.90 28.10
C ASP A 269 -5.57 -2.75 26.87
N VAL A 270 -6.44 -2.76 25.87
CA VAL A 270 -6.25 -3.63 24.70
C VAL A 270 -5.01 -3.25 23.87
N ILE A 271 -4.78 -1.96 23.62
CA ILE A 271 -3.60 -1.49 22.88
C ILE A 271 -2.33 -1.75 23.69
N GLY A 272 -2.36 -1.51 25.01
CA GLY A 272 -1.26 -1.79 25.92
C GLY A 272 -0.88 -3.28 25.95
N ARG A 273 -1.85 -4.18 25.98
CA ARG A 273 -1.64 -5.63 25.88
C ARG A 273 -1.04 -6.04 24.53
N MET A 274 -1.55 -5.48 23.43
CA MET A 274 -0.99 -5.72 22.09
C MET A 274 0.48 -5.31 22.01
N LYS A 275 0.83 -4.09 22.43
CA LYS A 275 2.22 -3.62 22.45
C LYS A 275 3.12 -4.47 23.34
N SER A 276 2.65 -4.84 24.53
CA SER A 276 3.40 -5.69 25.46
C SER A 276 3.64 -7.08 24.89
N ALA A 277 2.66 -7.68 24.22
CA ALA A 277 2.78 -8.99 23.60
C ALA A 277 3.82 -8.99 22.47
N VAL A 278 3.88 -7.93 21.64
CA VAL A 278 4.89 -7.78 20.59
C VAL A 278 6.28 -7.56 21.19
N ALA A 279 6.40 -6.72 22.21
CA ALA A 279 7.71 -6.45 22.86
C ALA A 279 8.34 -7.70 23.48
N GLY A 280 7.52 -8.70 23.85
CA GLY A 280 7.99 -9.96 24.42
C GLY A 280 8.63 -10.94 23.41
N VAL A 281 8.53 -10.68 22.10
CA VAL A 281 9.03 -11.58 21.03
C VAL A 281 10.08 -10.93 20.10
N ARG A 282 10.44 -9.68 20.37
CA ARG A 282 11.43 -8.87 19.60
C ARG A 282 12.74 -8.62 20.34
#